data_44195269cb33e43130d3f84bf3eee6d0
#
_entry.id   44195269cb33e43130d3f84bf3eee6d0
#
_cell.length_a   1.000
_cell.length_b   1.000
_cell.length_c   1.000
_cell.angle_alpha   90.00
_cell.angle_beta   90.00
_cell.angle_gamma   90.00
#
_symmetry.space_group_name_H-M   'P 1'
#
loop_
_entity.id
_entity.type
_entity.pdbx_description
1 polymer ?
#
loop_
_entity_poly.entity_id
_entity_poly.type
_entity_poly.pdbx_seq_one_letter_code
_entity_poly.pdbx_strand_id
1 'polypeptide(L)'
;MKNIYLFCVFFFTFMAILHGARSAKSGCLEKEKALALLETAENFLTKARYNYPSCKKNLNSTDEADCDSEKSLAYIEISKKLISDVRENFPSCSKPSVNDDQDDVKEEKHSDCSEILETGKNKSGVYTIWPRDFPAEKSLNVYCDMEKDGGGWTMIQRRGKYPVQQDFNLDWESYKNGFGNLTEEFWLGNENIRLLCLKGCKIRFDLQDGKGVEYFAVYQNFNLTTNNYLINISGYSGNATDAMHRLNLSEFSTKDRDSSGKAKEYQSGWWYGGNYYSNLNGIYQPGKNGKQYVYWWKSSNDYNNLASVEIKVKPN
;
A
#
# COMPACT_ATOMS: atom_id res chain seq x y z
N MET A 1 -19.72 4.88 -28.55
CA MET A 1 -19.48 6.34 -28.72
C MET A 1 -18.95 7.03 -27.44
N LYS A 2 -19.46 6.75 -26.24
CA LYS A 2 -18.91 7.36 -25.00
C LYS A 2 -17.43 7.02 -24.70
N ASN A 3 -16.98 5.81 -25.06
CA ASN A 3 -15.60 5.37 -24.80
C ASN A 3 -14.56 6.02 -25.74
N ILE A 4 -14.95 6.35 -26.97
CA ILE A 4 -14.08 7.03 -27.95
C ILE A 4 -13.86 8.49 -27.52
N TYR A 5 -14.87 9.15 -26.96
CA TYR A 5 -14.76 10.52 -26.46
C TYR A 5 -13.81 10.64 -25.27
N LEU A 6 -13.83 9.67 -24.36
CA LEU A 6 -12.93 9.60 -23.21
C LEU A 6 -11.48 9.39 -23.67
N PHE A 7 -11.27 8.56 -24.71
CA PHE A 7 -9.95 8.29 -25.28
C PHE A 7 -9.39 9.50 -26.02
N CYS A 8 -10.22 10.23 -26.77
CA CYS A 8 -9.80 11.46 -27.44
C CYS A 8 -9.44 12.57 -26.45
N VAL A 9 -10.23 12.75 -25.39
CA VAL A 9 -9.91 13.74 -24.34
C VAL A 9 -8.60 13.40 -23.64
N PHE A 10 -8.33 12.12 -23.33
CA PHE A 10 -7.07 11.68 -22.74
C PHE A 10 -5.87 11.87 -23.68
N PHE A 11 -6.03 11.56 -24.97
CA PHE A 11 -4.97 11.73 -25.97
C PHE A 11 -4.64 13.21 -26.20
N PHE A 12 -5.62 14.10 -26.25
CA PHE A 12 -5.40 15.54 -26.41
C PHE A 12 -4.78 16.16 -25.15
N THR A 13 -5.18 15.76 -23.94
CA THR A 13 -4.54 16.21 -22.71
C THR A 13 -3.10 15.70 -22.57
N PHE A 14 -2.84 14.47 -22.99
CA PHE A 14 -1.50 13.88 -22.99
C PHE A 14 -0.57 14.58 -24.01
N MET A 15 -1.08 14.90 -25.20
CA MET A 15 -0.34 15.67 -26.21
C MET A 15 -0.07 17.12 -25.77
N ALA A 16 -1.01 17.76 -25.08
CA ALA A 16 -0.81 19.10 -24.51
C ALA A 16 0.26 19.10 -23.41
N ILE A 17 0.32 18.06 -22.57
CA ILE A 17 1.36 17.87 -21.54
C ILE A 17 2.73 17.67 -22.21
N LEU A 18 2.83 16.86 -23.27
CA LEU A 18 4.07 16.66 -24.03
C LEU A 18 4.54 17.94 -24.73
N HIS A 19 3.64 18.78 -25.23
CA HIS A 19 3.99 20.07 -25.85
C HIS A 19 4.46 21.10 -24.81
N GLY A 20 3.81 21.15 -23.65
CA GLY A 20 4.25 22.01 -22.53
C GLY A 20 5.62 21.61 -21.99
N ALA A 21 5.91 20.31 -21.93
CA ALA A 21 7.20 19.79 -21.46
C ALA A 21 8.39 20.06 -22.43
N ARG A 22 8.13 20.30 -23.71
CA ARG A 22 9.16 20.65 -24.72
C ARG A 22 9.58 22.14 -24.71
N SER A 23 8.81 23.01 -24.07
CA SER A 23 9.20 24.42 -23.91
C SER A 23 10.28 24.54 -22.82
N ALA A 24 11.53 24.70 -23.24
CA ALA A 24 12.76 24.55 -22.47
C ALA A 24 13.04 25.63 -21.39
N LYS A 25 12.00 26.23 -20.81
CA LYS A 25 12.14 27.23 -19.72
C LYS A 25 11.14 27.08 -18.59
N SER A 26 10.40 25.96 -18.51
CA SER A 26 9.54 25.70 -17.35
C SER A 26 10.40 25.22 -16.17
N GLY A 27 10.32 25.91 -15.04
CA GLY A 27 11.07 25.59 -13.83
C GLY A 27 10.74 24.18 -13.28
N CYS A 28 11.52 23.71 -12.33
CA CYS A 28 11.44 22.38 -11.72
C CYS A 28 10.01 22.01 -11.25
N LEU A 29 9.24 23.00 -10.79
CA LEU A 29 7.85 22.86 -10.37
C LEU A 29 6.91 22.33 -11.49
N GLU A 30 7.11 22.73 -12.74
CA GLU A 30 6.30 22.25 -13.87
C GLU A 30 6.62 20.79 -14.21
N LYS A 31 7.88 20.38 -14.03
CA LYS A 31 8.30 18.98 -14.19
C LYS A 31 7.74 18.09 -13.10
N GLU A 32 7.75 18.53 -11.84
CA GLU A 32 7.13 17.82 -10.71
C GLU A 32 5.62 17.64 -10.92
N LYS A 33 4.94 18.68 -11.39
CA LYS A 33 3.51 18.58 -11.75
C LYS A 33 3.27 17.59 -12.88
N ALA A 34 4.12 17.56 -13.90
CA ALA A 34 4.03 16.61 -15.00
C ALA A 34 4.26 15.18 -14.55
N LEU A 35 5.21 14.92 -13.66
CA LEU A 35 5.46 13.60 -13.07
C LEU A 35 4.29 13.14 -12.21
N ALA A 36 3.69 14.02 -11.39
CA ALA A 36 2.50 13.71 -10.59
C ALA A 36 1.28 13.37 -11.47
N LEU A 37 1.13 14.05 -12.63
CA LEU A 37 0.08 13.74 -13.60
C LEU A 37 0.32 12.39 -14.28
N LEU A 38 1.55 12.04 -14.59
CA LEU A 38 1.91 10.73 -15.14
C LEU A 38 1.62 9.61 -14.15
N GLU A 39 1.93 9.80 -12.87
CA GLU A 39 1.62 8.84 -11.81
C GLU A 39 0.10 8.65 -11.64
N THR A 40 -0.66 9.75 -11.69
CA THR A 40 -2.12 9.71 -11.67
C THR A 40 -2.69 8.93 -12.86
N ALA A 41 -2.14 9.14 -14.07
CA ALA A 41 -2.54 8.43 -15.28
C ALA A 41 -2.21 6.93 -15.22
N GLU A 42 -1.05 6.55 -14.69
CA GLU A 42 -0.64 5.16 -14.49
C GLU A 42 -1.55 4.43 -13.50
N ASN A 43 -1.90 5.08 -12.39
CA ASN A 43 -2.86 4.57 -11.40
C ASN A 43 -4.25 4.36 -12.02
N PHE A 44 -4.70 5.31 -12.85
CA PHE A 44 -5.98 5.20 -13.56
C PHE A 44 -5.99 4.03 -14.55
N LEU A 45 -4.93 3.84 -15.34
CA LEU A 45 -4.79 2.72 -16.28
C LEU A 45 -4.72 1.38 -15.56
N THR A 46 -4.06 1.32 -14.40
CA THR A 46 -4.03 0.13 -13.57
C THR A 46 -5.42 -0.24 -13.07
N LYS A 47 -6.20 0.75 -12.66
CA LYS A 47 -7.59 0.59 -12.22
C LYS A 47 -8.52 0.21 -13.37
N ALA A 48 -8.31 0.78 -14.56
CA ALA A 48 -9.06 0.42 -15.76
C ALA A 48 -8.80 -1.05 -16.17
N ARG A 49 -7.56 -1.53 -16.11
CA ARG A 49 -7.21 -2.94 -16.37
C ARG A 49 -7.95 -3.90 -15.44
N TYR A 50 -8.07 -3.55 -14.17
CA TYR A 50 -8.75 -4.37 -13.17
C TYR A 50 -10.26 -4.54 -13.45
N ASN A 51 -10.88 -3.49 -14.00
CA ASN A 51 -12.32 -3.46 -14.30
C ASN A 51 -12.70 -4.08 -15.65
N TYR A 52 -11.71 -4.46 -16.48
CA TYR A 52 -11.95 -5.16 -17.75
C TYR A 52 -11.52 -6.63 -17.60
N PRO A 53 -12.46 -7.55 -17.37
CA PRO A 53 -12.15 -8.97 -17.30
C PRO A 53 -11.60 -9.45 -18.65
N SER A 54 -10.59 -10.33 -18.60
CA SER A 54 -10.05 -10.98 -19.79
C SER A 54 -11.13 -11.77 -20.50
N CYS A 55 -11.22 -11.61 -21.83
CA CYS A 55 -12.10 -12.43 -22.66
C CYS A 55 -11.76 -13.92 -22.51
N LYS A 56 -12.68 -14.69 -21.94
CA LYS A 56 -12.65 -16.14 -22.08
C LYS A 56 -13.27 -16.47 -23.44
N LYS A 57 -12.48 -16.95 -24.40
CA LYS A 57 -12.98 -17.50 -25.64
C LYS A 57 -13.92 -18.67 -25.31
N ASN A 58 -15.22 -18.43 -25.34
CA ASN A 58 -16.21 -19.48 -25.48
C ASN A 58 -16.29 -19.77 -26.99
N LEU A 59 -15.81 -20.95 -27.41
CA LEU A 59 -15.75 -21.38 -28.80
C LEU A 59 -17.11 -21.45 -29.54
N ASN A 60 -18.22 -21.09 -28.89
CA ASN A 60 -19.59 -21.32 -29.43
C ASN A 60 -20.47 -20.05 -29.47
N SER A 61 -19.95 -18.82 -29.29
CA SER A 61 -20.78 -17.60 -29.44
C SER A 61 -20.30 -16.75 -30.63
N THR A 62 -21.27 -16.40 -31.49
CA THR A 62 -21.08 -15.55 -32.69
C THR A 62 -21.23 -14.05 -32.38
N ASP A 63 -21.09 -13.62 -31.12
CA ASP A 63 -21.30 -12.23 -30.73
C ASP A 63 -20.00 -11.43 -30.84
N GLU A 64 -19.97 -10.47 -31.76
CA GLU A 64 -18.89 -9.50 -32.00
C GLU A 64 -18.61 -8.57 -30.79
N ALA A 65 -19.44 -8.57 -29.76
CA ALA A 65 -19.31 -7.71 -28.59
C ALA A 65 -18.11 -8.08 -27.68
N ASP A 66 -17.52 -9.26 -27.85
CA ASP A 66 -16.48 -9.81 -26.96
C ASP A 66 -15.05 -9.42 -27.38
N CYS A 67 -14.85 -8.92 -28.61
CA CYS A 67 -13.53 -8.51 -29.11
C CYS A 67 -13.09 -7.09 -28.72
N ASP A 68 -14.00 -6.24 -28.30
CA ASP A 68 -13.64 -4.84 -27.92
C ASP A 68 -12.91 -4.76 -26.58
N SER A 69 -13.04 -5.77 -25.72
CA SER A 69 -12.33 -5.84 -24.44
C SER A 69 -10.84 -6.20 -24.63
N GLU A 70 -10.48 -7.08 -25.55
CA GLU A 70 -9.08 -7.44 -25.86
C GLU A 70 -8.31 -6.23 -26.42
N LYS A 71 -8.94 -5.48 -27.34
CA LYS A 71 -8.36 -4.24 -27.86
C LYS A 71 -8.17 -3.20 -26.77
N SER A 72 -9.14 -3.07 -25.86
CA SER A 72 -9.06 -2.13 -24.73
C SER A 72 -7.92 -2.46 -23.78
N LEU A 73 -7.69 -3.75 -23.48
CA LEU A 73 -6.56 -4.20 -22.66
C LEU A 73 -5.21 -3.93 -23.36
N ALA A 74 -5.11 -4.17 -24.66
CA ALA A 74 -3.90 -3.89 -25.44
C ALA A 74 -3.58 -2.38 -25.42
N TYR A 75 -4.57 -1.51 -25.52
CA TYR A 75 -4.37 -0.05 -25.41
C TYR A 75 -3.93 0.38 -24.02
N ILE A 76 -4.44 -0.24 -22.97
CA ILE A 76 -4.00 0.03 -21.59
C ILE A 76 -2.52 -0.34 -21.42
N GLU A 77 -2.08 -1.50 -21.91
CA GLU A 77 -0.68 -1.93 -21.82
C GLU A 77 0.27 -1.02 -22.63
N ILE A 78 -0.13 -0.64 -23.86
CA ILE A 78 0.62 0.32 -24.67
C ILE A 78 0.75 1.67 -23.94
N SER A 79 -0.34 2.14 -23.35
CA SER A 79 -0.34 3.43 -22.62
C SER A 79 0.56 3.38 -21.38
N LYS A 80 0.56 2.28 -20.63
CA LYS A 80 1.47 2.08 -19.50
C LYS A 80 2.94 2.10 -19.93
N LYS A 81 3.26 1.42 -21.02
CA LYS A 81 4.62 1.40 -21.57
C LYS A 81 5.07 2.79 -21.98
N LEU A 82 4.22 3.56 -22.67
CA LEU A 82 4.52 4.93 -23.05
C LEU A 82 4.75 5.85 -21.84
N ILE A 83 3.99 5.68 -20.75
CA ILE A 83 4.18 6.43 -19.51
C ILE A 83 5.53 6.09 -18.88
N SER A 84 5.91 4.81 -18.84
CA SER A 84 7.21 4.35 -18.33
C SER A 84 8.36 4.94 -19.17
N ASP A 85 8.26 4.84 -20.50
CA ASP A 85 9.26 5.38 -21.42
C ASP A 85 9.44 6.90 -21.28
N VAL A 86 8.34 7.64 -21.05
CA VAL A 86 8.40 9.08 -20.78
C VAL A 86 9.07 9.37 -19.45
N ARG A 87 8.75 8.61 -18.39
CA ARG A 87 9.32 8.79 -17.05
C ARG A 87 10.85 8.55 -17.06
N GLU A 88 11.31 7.50 -17.73
CA GLU A 88 12.73 7.15 -17.84
C GLU A 88 13.54 8.19 -18.64
N ASN A 89 12.91 8.85 -19.62
CA ASN A 89 13.55 9.86 -20.47
C ASN A 89 13.38 11.30 -19.94
N PHE A 90 12.71 11.49 -18.79
CA PHE A 90 12.64 12.80 -18.15
C PHE A 90 13.92 13.07 -17.35
N PRO A 91 14.76 14.04 -17.76
CA PRO A 91 15.96 14.36 -16.99
C PRO A 91 15.55 14.87 -15.60
N SER A 92 16.21 14.35 -14.57
CA SER A 92 16.04 14.83 -13.20
C SER A 92 16.29 16.35 -13.15
N CYS A 93 15.51 17.08 -12.36
CA CYS A 93 15.74 18.49 -12.11
C CYS A 93 17.04 18.64 -11.32
N SER A 94 18.14 19.02 -11.98
CA SER A 94 19.28 19.57 -11.27
C SER A 94 18.90 20.96 -10.75
N LYS A 95 19.04 21.19 -9.45
CA LYS A 95 18.93 22.54 -8.86
C LYS A 95 19.91 23.46 -9.61
N PRO A 96 19.56 24.76 -9.88
CA PRO A 96 20.53 25.70 -10.45
C PRO A 96 21.73 25.77 -9.51
N SER A 97 22.93 25.53 -10.08
CA SER A 97 24.17 25.67 -9.38
C SER A 97 24.33 27.15 -8.95
N VAL A 98 24.17 27.43 -7.68
CA VAL A 98 24.88 28.53 -7.04
C VAL A 98 26.27 27.98 -6.84
N ASN A 99 27.25 28.64 -7.45
CA ASN A 99 28.67 28.38 -7.24
C ASN A 99 28.95 28.52 -5.76
N ASP A 100 29.24 27.40 -5.10
CA ASP A 100 30.16 27.35 -3.98
C ASP A 100 30.47 25.88 -3.68
N ASP A 101 31.75 25.62 -3.58
CA ASP A 101 32.50 24.54 -3.00
C ASP A 101 31.84 23.15 -2.90
N GLN A 102 32.48 22.23 -3.65
CA GLN A 102 32.27 20.79 -3.63
C GLN A 102 32.34 20.25 -2.20
N ASP A 103 31.15 20.09 -1.63
CA ASP A 103 30.89 18.96 -0.74
C ASP A 103 29.90 18.06 -1.48
N ASP A 104 30.33 16.86 -1.89
CA ASP A 104 29.49 15.76 -2.30
C ASP A 104 28.53 15.44 -1.13
N VAL A 105 27.39 16.11 -1.07
CA VAL A 105 26.30 15.73 -0.18
C VAL A 105 25.76 14.42 -0.75
N LYS A 106 26.41 13.31 -0.40
CA LYS A 106 25.85 11.98 -0.52
C LYS A 106 24.47 12.04 0.11
N GLU A 107 23.42 11.89 -0.70
CA GLU A 107 22.06 11.76 -0.19
C GLU A 107 22.07 10.61 0.84
N GLU A 108 21.91 10.97 2.10
CA GLU A 108 22.03 10.03 3.21
C GLU A 108 20.90 9.01 3.11
N LYS A 109 21.24 7.78 2.74
CA LYS A 109 20.30 6.67 2.61
C LYS A 109 19.97 6.13 3.99
N HIS A 110 18.73 6.33 4.43
CA HIS A 110 18.23 5.83 5.72
C HIS A 110 17.52 4.49 5.53
N SER A 111 17.72 3.55 6.43
CA SER A 111 17.16 2.20 6.32
C SER A 111 15.72 2.09 6.77
N ASP A 112 15.25 3.02 7.61
CA ASP A 112 13.89 3.05 8.17
C ASP A 112 13.51 4.44 8.69
N CYS A 113 12.27 4.57 9.17
CA CYS A 113 11.75 5.84 9.70
C CYS A 113 12.43 6.29 11.00
N SER A 114 13.04 5.37 11.77
CA SER A 114 13.75 5.75 13.00
C SER A 114 15.03 6.51 12.65
N GLU A 115 15.82 6.01 11.70
CA GLU A 115 17.01 6.70 11.21
C GLU A 115 16.67 8.07 10.61
N ILE A 116 15.54 8.18 9.89
CA ILE A 116 15.08 9.49 9.37
C ILE A 116 14.77 10.46 10.51
N LEU A 117 14.09 9.98 11.58
CA LEU A 117 13.77 10.81 12.75
C LEU A 117 15.04 11.31 13.44
N GLU A 118 16.07 10.47 13.57
CA GLU A 118 17.37 10.81 14.18
C GLU A 118 18.08 11.96 13.44
N THR A 119 17.82 12.16 12.14
CA THR A 119 18.33 13.33 11.40
C THR A 119 17.60 14.64 11.71
N GLY A 120 16.59 14.62 12.59
CA GLY A 120 15.78 15.78 12.94
C GLY A 120 14.56 15.99 12.03
N LYS A 121 14.30 15.12 11.08
CA LYS A 121 13.08 15.13 10.24
C LYS A 121 11.91 14.57 11.04
N ASN A 122 11.21 15.44 11.78
CA ASN A 122 10.16 15.10 12.74
C ASN A 122 8.72 15.27 12.21
N LYS A 123 8.55 15.46 10.91
CA LYS A 123 7.21 15.61 10.30
C LYS A 123 6.74 14.26 9.75
N SER A 124 5.54 13.81 10.17
CA SER A 124 4.92 12.62 9.59
C SER A 124 4.59 12.81 8.10
N GLY A 125 4.85 11.78 7.29
CA GLY A 125 4.65 11.84 5.85
C GLY A 125 5.31 10.69 5.08
N VAL A 126 5.28 10.80 3.75
CA VAL A 126 5.90 9.81 2.87
C VAL A 126 7.38 10.11 2.72
N TYR A 127 8.20 9.09 2.92
CA TYR A 127 9.66 9.12 2.80
C TYR A 127 10.15 7.93 1.99
N THR A 128 11.30 8.09 1.35
CA THR A 128 12.02 6.98 0.72
C THR A 128 13.05 6.41 1.69
N ILE A 129 13.02 5.10 1.88
CA ILE A 129 13.99 4.37 2.70
C ILE A 129 14.74 3.33 1.86
N TRP A 130 15.91 2.91 2.33
CA TRP A 130 16.75 1.86 1.73
C TRP A 130 17.00 0.78 2.76
N PRO A 131 16.03 -0.13 3.00
CA PRO A 131 16.17 -1.13 4.05
C PRO A 131 17.39 -2.03 3.81
N ARG A 132 18.16 -2.30 4.88
CA ARG A 132 19.45 -3.00 4.81
C ARG A 132 19.38 -4.39 4.20
N ASP A 133 18.27 -5.08 4.40
CA ASP A 133 18.05 -6.45 3.95
C ASP A 133 17.32 -6.54 2.60
N PHE A 134 17.13 -5.40 1.91
CA PHE A 134 16.62 -5.35 0.53
C PHE A 134 17.77 -5.60 -0.47
N PRO A 135 17.45 -6.04 -1.71
CA PRO A 135 18.44 -6.06 -2.79
C PRO A 135 19.15 -4.71 -2.93
N ALA A 136 20.44 -4.75 -3.24
CA ALA A 136 21.24 -3.54 -3.43
C ALA A 136 20.52 -2.53 -4.34
N GLU A 137 20.57 -1.25 -3.96
CA GLU A 137 19.94 -0.12 -4.67
C GLU A 137 18.40 -0.10 -4.68
N LYS A 138 17.71 -1.09 -4.09
CA LYS A 138 16.26 -1.06 -4.00
C LYS A 138 15.79 -0.15 -2.86
N SER A 139 15.11 0.92 -3.19
CA SER A 139 14.39 1.78 -2.24
C SER A 139 12.94 1.36 -2.06
N LEU A 140 12.33 1.84 -1.01
CA LEU A 140 10.92 1.66 -0.70
C LEU A 140 10.32 2.99 -0.22
N ASN A 141 9.22 3.42 -0.84
CA ASN A 141 8.43 4.52 -0.30
C ASN A 141 7.55 4.01 0.83
N VAL A 142 7.59 4.68 1.97
CA VAL A 142 6.82 4.35 3.17
C VAL A 142 6.22 5.60 3.77
N TYR A 143 5.15 5.45 4.54
CA TYR A 143 4.68 6.53 5.39
C TYR A 143 5.35 6.40 6.77
N CYS A 144 6.05 7.45 7.20
CA CYS A 144 6.64 7.52 8.53
C CYS A 144 5.71 8.30 9.47
N ASP A 145 5.37 7.69 10.61
CA ASP A 145 4.75 8.38 11.73
C ASP A 145 5.86 8.84 12.67
N MET A 146 6.08 10.15 12.73
CA MET A 146 7.15 10.78 13.49
C MET A 146 6.70 11.31 14.86
N GLU A 147 5.43 11.10 15.21
CA GLU A 147 4.80 11.72 16.39
C GLU A 147 4.38 10.69 17.45
N LYS A 148 3.70 9.62 17.03
CA LYS A 148 3.08 8.66 17.96
C LYS A 148 4.16 7.87 18.72
N ASP A 149 4.06 7.83 20.05
CA ASP A 149 4.91 7.00 20.92
C ASP A 149 6.42 7.15 20.63
N GLY A 150 6.88 8.39 20.59
CA GLY A 150 8.28 8.74 20.31
C GLY A 150 8.66 8.76 18.83
N GLY A 151 7.72 8.54 17.90
CA GLY A 151 7.95 8.68 16.47
C GLY A 151 8.86 7.60 15.85
N GLY A 152 9.19 7.79 14.58
CA GLY A 152 10.09 6.88 13.85
C GLY A 152 9.45 5.53 13.48
N TRP A 153 8.13 5.47 13.41
CA TRP A 153 7.40 4.28 13.02
C TRP A 153 7.21 4.20 11.51
N THR A 154 7.51 3.07 10.92
CA THR A 154 7.20 2.76 9.53
C THR A 154 5.81 2.13 9.46
N MET A 155 4.87 2.81 8.82
CA MET A 155 3.49 2.33 8.69
C MET A 155 3.40 1.23 7.63
N ILE A 156 2.74 0.12 7.97
CA ILE A 156 2.57 -1.04 7.08
C ILE A 156 1.13 -1.26 6.63
N GLN A 157 0.16 -0.64 7.34
CA GLN A 157 -1.26 -0.69 6.98
C GLN A 157 -1.97 0.55 7.52
N ARG A 158 -2.93 1.05 6.75
CA ARG A 158 -3.88 2.06 7.23
C ARG A 158 -5.28 1.74 6.74
N ARG A 159 -6.26 1.85 7.63
CA ARG A 159 -7.69 1.79 7.35
C ARG A 159 -8.37 3.01 7.95
N GLY A 160 -9.37 3.54 7.24
CA GLY A 160 -10.12 4.69 7.72
C GLY A 160 -11.19 5.14 6.72
N LYS A 161 -11.81 6.28 7.02
CA LYS A 161 -12.80 6.89 6.14
C LYS A 161 -12.10 7.76 5.10
N TYR A 162 -12.06 7.29 3.86
CA TYR A 162 -11.51 8.03 2.72
C TYR A 162 -12.55 8.18 1.60
N PRO A 163 -12.37 9.13 0.66
CA PRO A 163 -13.32 9.34 -0.45
C PRO A 163 -13.51 8.10 -1.31
N VAL A 164 -12.46 7.32 -1.50
CA VAL A 164 -12.47 6.03 -2.19
C VAL A 164 -11.93 4.98 -1.25
N GLN A 165 -12.77 4.01 -0.89
CA GLN A 165 -12.35 2.89 -0.06
C GLN A 165 -11.54 1.90 -0.88
N GLN A 166 -10.35 1.52 -0.38
CA GLN A 166 -9.53 0.49 -0.99
C GLN A 166 -10.16 -0.89 -0.77
N ASP A 167 -10.24 -1.69 -1.84
CA ASP A 167 -10.61 -3.10 -1.71
C ASP A 167 -9.44 -3.89 -1.10
N PHE A 168 -9.71 -4.60 0.00
CA PHE A 168 -8.77 -5.50 0.65
C PHE A 168 -9.09 -6.99 0.41
N ASN A 169 -10.14 -7.31 -0.38
CA ASN A 169 -10.42 -8.67 -0.80
C ASN A 169 -9.60 -9.03 -2.07
N LEU A 170 -8.28 -8.98 -1.94
CA LEU A 170 -7.34 -9.18 -3.04
C LEU A 170 -6.67 -10.56 -2.96
N ASP A 171 -5.92 -10.90 -4.01
CA ASP A 171 -5.20 -12.16 -4.16
C ASP A 171 -3.82 -12.13 -3.45
N TRP A 172 -3.16 -13.27 -3.46
CA TRP A 172 -1.85 -13.47 -2.84
C TRP A 172 -0.77 -12.53 -3.38
N GLU A 173 -0.69 -12.36 -4.70
CA GLU A 173 0.34 -11.51 -5.31
C GLU A 173 0.13 -10.03 -4.98
N SER A 174 -1.12 -9.59 -4.90
CA SER A 174 -1.44 -8.23 -4.42
C SER A 174 -0.97 -8.02 -2.98
N TYR A 175 -1.27 -8.95 -2.06
CA TYR A 175 -0.83 -8.87 -0.68
C TYR A 175 0.69 -9.00 -0.52
N LYS A 176 1.35 -9.80 -1.34
CA LYS A 176 2.81 -9.93 -1.36
C LYS A 176 3.49 -8.62 -1.73
N ASN A 177 3.00 -7.95 -2.79
CA ASN A 177 3.64 -6.77 -3.36
C ASN A 177 3.20 -5.45 -2.71
N GLY A 178 2.02 -5.43 -2.09
CA GLY A 178 1.40 -4.25 -1.52
C GLY A 178 0.45 -3.54 -2.49
N PHE A 179 -0.46 -2.75 -1.95
CA PHE A 179 -1.50 -2.04 -2.70
C PHE A 179 -2.02 -0.84 -1.92
N GLY A 180 -2.75 0.05 -2.60
CA GLY A 180 -3.38 1.24 -2.02
C GLY A 180 -2.52 2.49 -2.15
N ASN A 181 -2.83 3.51 -1.35
CA ASN A 181 -2.16 4.80 -1.33
C ASN A 181 -1.59 5.06 0.07
N LEU A 182 -0.29 5.33 0.18
CA LEU A 182 0.40 5.56 1.46
C LEU A 182 -0.19 6.70 2.29
N THR A 183 -0.89 7.65 1.67
CA THR A 183 -1.57 8.76 2.35
C THR A 183 -3.03 8.47 2.70
N GLU A 184 -3.58 7.33 2.24
CA GLU A 184 -4.96 6.87 2.45
C GLU A 184 -4.96 5.45 3.01
N GLU A 185 -5.82 4.54 2.46
CA GLU A 185 -5.79 3.13 2.82
C GLU A 185 -4.75 2.37 2.00
N PHE A 186 -3.96 1.51 2.67
CA PHE A 186 -2.94 0.70 2.01
C PHE A 186 -2.54 -0.52 2.82
N TRP A 187 -1.91 -1.45 2.14
CA TRP A 187 -1.10 -2.55 2.65
C TRP A 187 0.29 -2.47 2.04
N LEU A 188 1.35 -2.42 2.85
CA LEU A 188 2.72 -2.19 2.37
C LEU A 188 3.29 -3.36 1.55
N GLY A 189 2.72 -4.54 1.71
CA GLY A 189 3.16 -5.78 1.07
C GLY A 189 3.88 -6.72 2.03
N ASN A 190 3.45 -7.99 2.05
CA ASN A 190 4.01 -8.99 2.95
C ASN A 190 5.51 -9.17 2.78
N GLU A 191 6.00 -9.11 1.53
CA GLU A 191 7.42 -9.25 1.25
C GLU A 191 8.23 -8.05 1.75
N ASN A 192 7.71 -6.83 1.56
CA ASN A 192 8.34 -5.63 2.10
C ASN A 192 8.36 -5.65 3.64
N ILE A 193 7.25 -6.05 4.28
CA ILE A 193 7.14 -6.18 5.74
C ILE A 193 8.13 -7.24 6.26
N ARG A 194 8.21 -8.39 5.59
CA ARG A 194 9.14 -9.46 5.94
C ARG A 194 10.59 -9.00 5.91
N LEU A 195 10.97 -8.30 4.85
CA LEU A 195 12.33 -7.79 4.69
C LEU A 195 12.67 -6.68 5.70
N LEU A 196 11.74 -5.75 5.94
CA LEU A 196 11.89 -4.71 6.97
C LEU A 196 12.10 -5.30 8.36
N CYS A 197 11.43 -6.41 8.68
CA CYS A 197 11.44 -7.03 9.99
C CYS A 197 12.23 -8.35 10.03
N LEU A 198 13.18 -8.57 9.10
CA LEU A 198 13.96 -9.82 9.01
C LEU A 198 14.75 -10.09 10.30
N LYS A 199 15.27 -9.06 10.94
CA LYS A 199 16.00 -9.15 12.22
C LYS A 199 15.11 -8.95 13.45
N GLY A 200 13.79 -8.83 13.22
CA GLY A 200 12.81 -8.54 14.25
C GLY A 200 12.46 -7.06 14.32
N CYS A 201 11.21 -6.80 14.65
CA CYS A 201 10.63 -5.47 14.84
C CYS A 201 9.79 -5.44 16.11
N LYS A 202 9.60 -4.25 16.66
CA LYS A 202 8.39 -3.94 17.41
C LYS A 202 7.28 -3.68 16.41
N ILE A 203 6.04 -4.13 16.73
CA ILE A 203 4.84 -3.81 15.96
C ILE A 203 3.81 -3.15 16.86
N ARG A 204 3.16 -2.11 16.34
CA ARG A 204 2.12 -1.36 17.04
C ARG A 204 0.85 -1.31 16.21
N PHE A 205 -0.25 -1.54 16.87
CA PHE A 205 -1.61 -1.42 16.36
C PHE A 205 -2.27 -0.23 17.08
N ASP A 206 -2.59 0.83 16.37
CA ASP A 206 -3.42 1.94 16.84
C ASP A 206 -4.82 1.76 16.27
N LEU A 207 -5.81 1.73 17.14
CA LEU A 207 -7.19 1.35 16.84
C LEU A 207 -8.12 2.44 17.34
N GLN A 208 -9.13 2.82 16.57
CA GLN A 208 -10.19 3.70 17.03
C GLN A 208 -11.54 3.09 16.71
N ASP A 209 -12.43 3.05 17.70
CA ASP A 209 -13.79 2.55 17.49
C ASP A 209 -14.72 3.63 16.89
N GLY A 210 -15.96 3.22 16.55
CA GLY A 210 -16.95 4.11 15.95
C GLY A 210 -17.45 5.25 16.89
N LYS A 211 -17.04 5.23 18.17
CA LYS A 211 -17.33 6.28 19.17
C LYS A 211 -16.15 7.24 19.36
N GLY A 212 -15.02 7.00 18.65
CA GLY A 212 -13.81 7.79 18.76
C GLY A 212 -12.91 7.38 19.93
N VAL A 213 -13.17 6.26 20.60
CA VAL A 213 -12.30 5.77 21.68
C VAL A 213 -11.07 5.11 21.06
N GLU A 214 -9.90 5.53 21.54
CA GLU A 214 -8.60 5.02 21.06
C GLU A 214 -8.09 3.87 21.93
N TYR A 215 -7.59 2.85 21.24
CA TYR A 215 -6.94 1.68 21.82
C TYR A 215 -5.61 1.44 21.13
N PHE A 216 -4.68 0.80 21.83
CA PHE A 216 -3.45 0.35 21.20
C PHE A 216 -2.99 -1.00 21.75
N ALA A 217 -2.30 -1.76 20.90
CA ALA A 217 -1.55 -2.95 21.27
C ALA A 217 -0.14 -2.84 20.69
N VAL A 218 0.87 -3.15 21.50
CA VAL A 218 2.27 -3.20 21.09
C VAL A 218 2.81 -4.59 21.36
N TYR A 219 3.58 -5.13 20.43
CA TYR A 219 4.31 -6.38 20.61
C TYR A 219 5.80 -6.11 20.39
N GLN A 220 6.62 -6.57 21.32
CA GLN A 220 8.06 -6.32 21.31
C GLN A 220 8.79 -7.13 20.25
N ASN A 221 8.24 -8.27 19.85
CA ASN A 221 8.84 -9.17 18.88
C ASN A 221 7.82 -9.43 17.76
N PHE A 222 8.21 -9.09 16.54
CA PHE A 222 7.44 -9.34 15.34
C PHE A 222 8.36 -9.64 14.17
N ASN A 223 8.07 -10.69 13.42
CA ASN A 223 8.59 -10.96 12.09
C ASN A 223 7.65 -11.85 11.28
N LEU A 224 7.89 -11.93 9.98
CA LEU A 224 7.22 -12.85 9.06
C LEU A 224 8.25 -13.84 8.50
N THR A 225 7.88 -15.13 8.43
CA THR A 225 8.72 -16.15 7.80
C THR A 225 8.65 -16.08 6.28
N THR A 226 9.62 -16.71 5.59
CA THR A 226 9.64 -16.82 4.13
C THR A 226 8.51 -17.70 3.58
N ASN A 227 8.11 -18.73 4.33
CA ASN A 227 7.07 -19.64 3.91
C ASN A 227 5.71 -19.15 4.39
N ASN A 228 4.82 -18.81 3.44
CA ASN A 228 3.45 -18.39 3.70
C ASN A 228 3.31 -17.18 4.65
N TYR A 229 4.38 -16.37 4.84
CA TYR A 229 4.38 -15.22 5.74
C TYR A 229 3.77 -15.53 7.11
N LEU A 230 4.16 -16.68 7.69
CA LEU A 230 3.75 -17.07 9.03
C LEU A 230 4.18 -16.00 10.02
N ILE A 231 3.24 -15.54 10.85
CA ILE A 231 3.47 -14.47 11.81
C ILE A 231 4.11 -15.03 13.09
N ASN A 232 5.22 -14.43 13.51
CA ASN A 232 5.76 -14.57 14.87
C ASN A 232 5.54 -13.26 15.61
N ILE A 233 4.77 -13.31 16.70
CA ILE A 233 4.40 -12.13 17.47
C ILE A 233 4.33 -12.45 18.96
N SER A 234 5.00 -11.61 19.79
CA SER A 234 5.01 -11.82 21.24
C SER A 234 5.43 -10.56 22.01
N GLY A 235 5.32 -10.59 23.33
CA GLY A 235 5.72 -9.46 24.18
C GLY A 235 4.67 -8.34 24.16
N TYR A 236 3.39 -8.71 24.34
CA TYR A 236 2.25 -7.81 24.36
C TYR A 236 2.30 -6.77 25.48
N SER A 237 1.88 -5.54 25.15
CA SER A 237 1.50 -4.47 26.07
C SER A 237 0.47 -3.56 25.39
N GLY A 238 -0.33 -2.84 26.19
CA GLY A 238 -1.31 -1.90 25.66
C GLY A 238 -2.62 -1.86 26.44
N ASN A 239 -3.59 -1.08 25.95
CA ASN A 239 -4.94 -1.00 26.52
C ASN A 239 -6.02 -1.69 25.65
N ALA A 240 -5.68 -2.13 24.43
CA ALA A 240 -6.49 -3.09 23.68
C ALA A 240 -6.29 -4.50 24.25
N THR A 241 -7.18 -5.45 23.95
CA THR A 241 -6.97 -6.86 24.31
C THR A 241 -5.82 -7.46 23.47
N ASP A 242 -5.21 -8.56 23.97
CA ASP A 242 -4.18 -9.31 23.22
C ASP A 242 -4.83 -10.22 22.15
N ALA A 243 -5.34 -9.60 21.07
CA ALA A 243 -6.01 -10.33 20.01
C ALA A 243 -5.04 -11.05 19.05
N MET A 244 -3.78 -10.59 18.94
CA MET A 244 -2.81 -11.21 18.04
C MET A 244 -2.13 -12.45 18.65
N HIS A 245 -2.13 -12.61 19.98
CA HIS A 245 -1.55 -13.78 20.63
C HIS A 245 -2.08 -15.12 20.07
N ARG A 246 -3.38 -15.19 19.82
CA ARG A 246 -4.04 -16.39 19.29
C ARG A 246 -3.80 -16.63 17.80
N LEU A 247 -3.27 -15.62 17.10
CA LEU A 247 -2.91 -15.68 15.68
C LEU A 247 -1.41 -15.93 15.49
N ASN A 248 -0.64 -15.97 16.58
CA ASN A 248 0.77 -16.31 16.54
C ASN A 248 0.99 -17.68 15.87
N LEU A 249 2.01 -17.78 15.03
CA LEU A 249 2.34 -18.96 14.21
C LEU A 249 1.27 -19.33 13.18
N SER A 250 0.36 -18.43 12.84
CA SER A 250 -0.58 -18.62 11.74
C SER A 250 0.03 -18.18 10.42
N GLU A 251 -0.27 -18.92 9.35
CA GLU A 251 0.09 -18.54 7.99
C GLU A 251 -0.82 -17.43 7.48
N PHE A 252 -0.28 -16.58 6.61
CA PHE A 252 -1.09 -15.61 5.89
C PHE A 252 -1.96 -16.31 4.85
N SER A 253 -3.22 -15.92 4.74
CA SER A 253 -4.18 -16.52 3.80
C SER A 253 -4.89 -15.44 3.01
N THR A 254 -5.15 -15.73 1.74
CA THR A 254 -5.90 -14.88 0.79
C THR A 254 -6.97 -15.71 0.10
N LYS A 255 -7.92 -15.06 -0.59
CA LYS A 255 -9.04 -15.75 -1.24
C LYS A 255 -8.63 -16.85 -2.24
N ASP A 256 -7.45 -16.78 -2.81
CA ASP A 256 -6.86 -17.73 -3.77
C ASP A 256 -5.86 -18.70 -3.14
N ARG A 257 -5.39 -18.41 -1.92
CA ARG A 257 -4.42 -19.22 -1.17
C ARG A 257 -4.85 -19.37 0.29
N ASP A 258 -5.80 -20.26 0.54
CA ASP A 258 -6.45 -20.43 1.84
C ASP A 258 -6.87 -21.88 2.05
N SER A 259 -6.12 -22.60 2.86
CA SER A 259 -6.43 -23.99 3.24
C SER A 259 -7.61 -24.09 4.21
N SER A 260 -7.92 -23.01 4.92
CA SER A 260 -8.98 -22.97 5.94
C SER A 260 -10.35 -22.51 5.42
N GLY A 261 -10.40 -21.90 4.24
CA GLY A 261 -11.60 -21.26 3.65
C GLY A 261 -11.97 -19.92 4.28
N LYS A 262 -11.22 -19.46 5.30
CA LYS A 262 -11.56 -18.25 6.08
C LYS A 262 -11.31 -16.95 5.33
N ALA A 263 -10.28 -16.86 4.51
CA ALA A 263 -10.03 -15.67 3.72
C ALA A 263 -11.16 -15.39 2.73
N LYS A 264 -11.79 -16.45 2.17
CA LYS A 264 -12.99 -16.33 1.34
C LYS A 264 -14.21 -15.93 2.16
N GLU A 265 -14.40 -16.56 3.33
CA GLU A 265 -15.52 -16.26 4.24
C GLU A 265 -15.47 -14.83 4.75
N TYR A 266 -14.26 -14.34 5.14
CA TYR A 266 -14.06 -13.02 5.75
C TYR A 266 -13.67 -11.93 4.76
N GLN A 267 -13.58 -12.28 3.48
CA GLN A 267 -13.37 -11.38 2.34
C GLN A 267 -12.13 -10.48 2.49
N SER A 268 -11.03 -11.05 2.95
CA SER A 268 -9.76 -10.33 3.12
C SER A 268 -8.57 -11.27 3.29
N GLY A 269 -7.36 -10.75 3.07
CA GLY A 269 -6.13 -11.44 3.43
C GLY A 269 -5.74 -11.14 4.88
N TRP A 270 -5.46 -12.17 5.69
CA TRP A 270 -5.02 -12.04 7.08
C TRP A 270 -4.38 -13.33 7.61
N TRP A 271 -3.86 -13.30 8.83
CA TRP A 271 -3.37 -14.48 9.54
C TRP A 271 -4.54 -15.19 10.25
N TYR A 272 -5.28 -16.01 9.50
CA TYR A 272 -6.44 -16.74 10.04
C TYR A 272 -5.99 -18.03 10.73
N GLY A 273 -5.67 -17.94 12.02
CA GLY A 273 -5.52 -19.12 12.88
C GLY A 273 -6.86 -19.82 13.14
N GLY A 274 -6.87 -20.76 14.09
CA GLY A 274 -8.09 -21.47 14.49
C GLY A 274 -9.21 -20.60 15.10
N ASN A 275 -8.93 -19.32 15.39
CA ASN A 275 -9.76 -18.42 16.17
C ASN A 275 -9.93 -17.04 15.53
N TYR A 276 -11.01 -16.34 15.88
CA TYR A 276 -11.50 -15.11 15.25
C TYR A 276 -11.19 -13.89 16.14
N TYR A 277 -9.91 -13.55 16.31
CA TYR A 277 -9.54 -12.50 17.27
C TYR A 277 -9.32 -11.13 16.63
N SER A 278 -8.99 -11.07 15.34
CA SER A 278 -8.91 -9.82 14.59
C SER A 278 -9.04 -10.05 13.10
N ASN A 279 -9.55 -9.04 12.38
CA ASN A 279 -9.53 -8.95 10.93
C ASN A 279 -9.38 -7.49 10.53
N LEU A 280 -8.15 -6.97 10.56
CA LEU A 280 -7.91 -5.55 10.29
C LEU A 280 -7.90 -5.21 8.79
N ASN A 281 -7.86 -6.24 7.94
CA ASN A 281 -8.01 -6.13 6.49
C ASN A 281 -9.45 -6.37 6.00
N GLY A 282 -10.40 -6.58 6.90
CA GLY A 282 -11.81 -6.81 6.56
C GLY A 282 -12.48 -5.65 5.84
N ILE A 283 -13.75 -5.84 5.50
CA ILE A 283 -14.58 -4.81 4.86
C ILE A 283 -14.68 -3.61 5.80
N TYR A 284 -14.33 -2.42 5.29
CA TYR A 284 -14.47 -1.18 6.05
C TYR A 284 -15.93 -0.74 6.09
N GLN A 285 -16.60 -1.01 7.19
CA GLN A 285 -17.98 -0.59 7.44
C GLN A 285 -18.20 -0.38 8.94
N PRO A 286 -17.76 0.76 9.51
CA PRO A 286 -17.93 1.08 10.92
C PRO A 286 -19.39 0.94 11.38
N GLY A 287 -19.60 0.33 12.56
CA GLY A 287 -20.94 0.08 13.13
C GLY A 287 -21.58 -1.23 12.70
N LYS A 288 -20.99 -1.99 11.77
CA LYS A 288 -21.45 -3.34 11.41
C LYS A 288 -20.68 -4.41 12.18
N ASN A 289 -21.39 -5.35 12.77
CA ASN A 289 -20.80 -6.51 13.44
C ASN A 289 -20.69 -7.69 12.48
N GLY A 290 -19.60 -8.43 12.57
CA GLY A 290 -19.36 -9.63 11.79
C GLY A 290 -17.87 -9.81 11.50
N LYS A 291 -17.45 -11.04 11.27
CA LYS A 291 -16.05 -11.42 11.10
C LYS A 291 -15.43 -10.93 9.78
N GLN A 292 -16.27 -10.60 8.79
CA GLN A 292 -15.85 -10.02 7.50
C GLN A 292 -15.52 -8.53 7.57
N TYR A 293 -15.89 -7.84 8.67
CA TYR A 293 -15.62 -6.41 8.83
C TYR A 293 -14.28 -6.16 9.52
N VAL A 294 -13.81 -4.91 9.51
CA VAL A 294 -12.62 -4.50 10.27
C VAL A 294 -12.94 -4.54 11.76
N TYR A 295 -12.32 -5.46 12.49
CA TYR A 295 -12.56 -5.61 13.92
C TYR A 295 -11.32 -6.06 14.70
N TRP A 296 -11.38 -5.80 16.02
CA TRP A 296 -10.47 -6.30 17.03
C TRP A 296 -11.27 -6.94 18.17
N TRP A 297 -10.90 -8.15 18.59
CA TRP A 297 -11.58 -8.87 19.64
C TRP A 297 -11.43 -8.13 20.98
N LYS A 298 -12.54 -8.00 21.75
CA LYS A 298 -12.58 -7.36 23.03
C LYS A 298 -12.89 -8.34 24.17
N SER A 299 -13.89 -9.18 23.99
CA SER A 299 -14.31 -10.23 24.93
C SER A 299 -15.17 -11.26 24.21
N SER A 300 -15.63 -12.28 24.93
CA SER A 300 -16.54 -13.29 24.37
C SER A 300 -17.75 -12.61 23.72
N ASN A 301 -17.89 -12.80 22.40
CA ASN A 301 -18.95 -12.22 21.57
C ASN A 301 -18.98 -10.67 21.45
N ASP A 302 -17.95 -9.97 21.90
CA ASP A 302 -17.82 -8.52 21.75
C ASP A 302 -16.61 -8.19 20.87
N TYR A 303 -16.88 -7.66 19.70
CA TYR A 303 -15.89 -7.25 18.71
C TYR A 303 -15.93 -5.73 18.56
N ASN A 304 -14.83 -5.06 18.84
CA ASN A 304 -14.70 -3.65 18.48
C ASN A 304 -14.68 -3.54 16.97
N ASN A 305 -15.78 -3.05 16.38
CA ASN A 305 -15.82 -2.64 15.02
C ASN A 305 -15.14 -1.29 14.89
N LEU A 306 -14.09 -1.21 14.07
CA LEU A 306 -13.17 -0.09 14.08
C LEU A 306 -13.50 0.94 13.01
N ALA A 307 -13.36 2.21 13.37
CA ALA A 307 -13.49 3.36 12.48
C ALA A 307 -12.14 3.77 11.88
N SER A 308 -11.01 3.47 12.56
CA SER A 308 -9.69 3.59 11.96
C SER A 308 -8.71 2.56 12.53
N VAL A 309 -7.73 2.21 11.75
CA VAL A 309 -6.62 1.32 12.09
C VAL A 309 -5.34 1.84 11.47
N GLU A 310 -4.28 1.83 12.25
CA GLU A 310 -2.91 1.99 11.78
C GLU A 310 -2.04 0.87 12.35
N ILE A 311 -1.35 0.16 11.48
CA ILE A 311 -0.36 -0.83 11.89
C ILE A 311 1.01 -0.31 11.46
N LYS A 312 1.94 -0.30 12.39
CA LYS A 312 3.26 0.27 12.17
C LYS A 312 4.34 -0.58 12.83
N VAL A 313 5.51 -0.59 12.23
CA VAL A 313 6.67 -1.34 12.72
C VAL A 313 7.85 -0.42 12.97
N LYS A 314 8.71 -0.82 13.90
CA LYS A 314 10.00 -0.20 14.17
C LYS A 314 11.02 -1.31 14.30
N PRO A 315 12.06 -1.38 13.44
CA PRO A 315 13.15 -2.35 13.57
C PRO A 315 13.81 -2.29 14.95
N ASN A 316 14.27 -3.44 15.46
CA ASN A 316 14.96 -3.56 16.76
C ASN A 316 16.42 -3.11 16.65
#